data_5c4d93be4284866b2bb5769b82513d76
#
_entry.id   5c4d93be4284866b2bb5769b82513d76
#
_cell.length_a   1.000
_cell.length_b   1.000
_cell.length_c   1.000
_cell.angle_alpha   90.00
_cell.angle_beta   90.00
_cell.angle_gamma   90.00
#
_symmetry.space_group_name_H-M   'P 1'
#
loop_
_entity.id
_entity.type
_entity.pdbx_description
1 polymer ?
#
loop_
_entity_poly.entity_id
_entity_poly.type
_entity_poly.pdbx_seq_one_letter_code
_entity_poly.pdbx_strand_id
1 'polypeptide(L)'
;DNSGVLLPPDSEVRLSYHMHPVGVETNAKIELGIVFHPEGYDPEYRRWSKQLAQRQSLLDIPGGEIVRTDGYVYFHTNTTITAFQPHMHGLGSYQCLELIYPTEGPTAKTETISCAHWDYNWHTIYNYADDVAPIVPAGTVAHLISYFDNTASNPGNPDARNWTGDGGRTIDEMSFAWLGWYSMTDEQYLAELERRKNLRNGVNTEIAAIGQ
;
A
#
# COMPACT_ATOMS: atom_id res chain seq x y z
N ASP A 1 -11.65 9.04 13.63
CA ASP A 1 -10.33 9.16 13.02
C ASP A 1 -9.82 10.60 13.14
N ASN A 2 -8.78 10.81 13.93
CA ASN A 2 -8.21 12.13 14.21
C ASN A 2 -7.06 12.45 13.24
N SER A 3 -7.25 12.16 11.95
CA SER A 3 -6.24 12.34 10.92
C SER A 3 -6.80 12.99 9.65
N GLY A 4 -5.96 13.68 8.90
CA GLY A 4 -6.33 14.34 7.66
C GLY A 4 -5.15 14.59 6.73
N VAL A 5 -5.46 14.82 5.45
CA VAL A 5 -4.50 15.27 4.45
C VAL A 5 -4.56 16.80 4.37
N LEU A 6 -3.43 17.46 4.51
CA LEU A 6 -3.37 18.91 4.33
C LEU A 6 -3.43 19.26 2.84
N LEU A 7 -4.41 20.05 2.46
CA LEU A 7 -4.45 20.73 1.17
C LEU A 7 -3.99 22.17 1.36
N PRO A 8 -2.79 22.56 0.91
CA PRO A 8 -2.33 23.93 0.99
C PRO A 8 -3.26 24.90 0.21
N PRO A 9 -3.32 26.17 0.58
CA PRO A 9 -3.96 27.20 -0.25
C PRO A 9 -3.39 27.17 -1.68
N ASP A 10 -4.22 27.48 -2.64
CA ASP A 10 -3.86 27.53 -4.07
C ASP A 10 -3.40 26.18 -4.66
N SER A 11 -3.79 25.06 -4.04
CA SER A 11 -3.53 23.73 -4.59
C SER A 11 -4.31 23.49 -5.88
N GLU A 12 -3.64 22.92 -6.88
CA GLU A 12 -4.27 22.43 -8.09
C GLU A 12 -4.57 20.93 -7.99
N VAL A 13 -5.72 20.51 -8.49
CA VAL A 13 -6.07 19.09 -8.60
C VAL A 13 -5.68 18.59 -9.98
N ARG A 14 -4.73 17.65 -10.05
CA ARG A 14 -4.40 16.94 -11.28
C ARG A 14 -5.07 15.58 -11.24
N LEU A 15 -5.92 15.31 -12.24
CA LEU A 15 -6.52 13.98 -12.43
C LEU A 15 -5.69 13.20 -13.46
N SER A 16 -5.24 12.01 -13.08
CA SER A 16 -4.68 11.01 -14.00
C SER A 16 -5.65 9.85 -14.06
N TYR A 17 -6.12 9.53 -15.25
CA TYR A 17 -7.07 8.44 -15.44
C TYR A 17 -6.67 7.58 -16.63
N HIS A 18 -6.95 6.29 -16.52
CA HIS A 18 -6.75 5.32 -17.58
C HIS A 18 -8.08 5.05 -18.26
N MET A 19 -8.08 5.00 -19.58
CA MET A 19 -9.27 4.71 -20.37
C MET A 19 -9.05 3.44 -21.18
N HIS A 20 -10.03 2.56 -21.14
CA HIS A 20 -10.07 1.39 -22.01
C HIS A 20 -11.04 1.67 -23.17
N PRO A 21 -10.56 1.84 -24.41
CA PRO A 21 -11.41 2.09 -25.55
C PRO A 21 -12.34 0.89 -25.84
N VAL A 22 -13.60 1.15 -26.06
CA VAL A 22 -14.61 0.13 -26.36
C VAL A 22 -15.00 0.08 -27.86
N GLY A 23 -14.26 0.81 -28.71
CA GLY A 23 -14.47 0.83 -30.16
C GLY A 23 -15.65 1.66 -30.65
N VAL A 24 -16.35 2.35 -29.78
CA VAL A 24 -17.45 3.26 -30.11
C VAL A 24 -17.26 4.59 -29.39
N GLU A 25 -17.81 5.67 -29.97
CA GLU A 25 -17.82 6.98 -29.32
C GLU A 25 -18.60 6.90 -28.01
N THR A 26 -17.99 7.33 -26.92
CA THR A 26 -18.56 7.25 -25.57
C THR A 26 -18.24 8.52 -24.80
N ASN A 27 -19.25 9.07 -24.11
CA ASN A 27 -19.07 10.17 -23.18
C ASN A 27 -18.76 9.61 -21.79
N ALA A 28 -17.65 10.05 -21.19
CA ALA A 28 -17.30 9.73 -19.81
C ALA A 28 -17.43 10.98 -18.94
N LYS A 29 -17.86 10.82 -17.69
CA LYS A 29 -17.93 11.86 -16.68
C LYS A 29 -17.15 11.40 -15.46
N ILE A 30 -16.28 12.26 -14.95
CA ILE A 30 -15.52 12.04 -13.71
C ILE A 30 -16.05 13.04 -12.68
N GLU A 31 -16.40 12.56 -11.50
CA GLU A 31 -16.77 13.39 -10.35
C GLU A 31 -15.80 13.12 -9.21
N LEU A 32 -15.24 14.18 -8.64
CA LEU A 32 -14.37 14.13 -7.46
C LEU A 32 -15.11 14.75 -6.28
N GLY A 33 -15.40 13.93 -5.27
CA GLY A 33 -15.94 14.38 -3.99
C GLY A 33 -14.81 14.56 -2.96
N ILE A 34 -14.73 15.73 -2.32
CA ILE A 34 -13.78 16.01 -1.24
C ILE A 34 -14.57 16.30 0.03
N VAL A 35 -14.27 15.56 1.10
CA VAL A 35 -14.84 15.80 2.43
C VAL A 35 -13.81 16.52 3.28
N PHE A 36 -14.14 17.73 3.71
CA PHE A 36 -13.28 18.52 4.57
C PHE A 36 -13.65 18.31 6.05
N HIS A 37 -12.66 18.45 6.93
CA HIS A 37 -12.91 18.65 8.33
C HIS A 37 -13.64 20.00 8.57
N PRO A 38 -14.38 20.15 9.68
CA PRO A 38 -15.00 21.43 10.02
C PRO A 38 -13.95 22.56 10.04
N GLU A 39 -14.39 23.78 9.70
CA GLU A 39 -13.53 24.96 9.78
C GLU A 39 -12.94 25.14 11.18
N GLY A 40 -11.63 25.41 11.26
CA GLY A 40 -10.88 25.53 12.51
C GLY A 40 -10.49 24.21 13.19
N TYR A 41 -10.89 23.06 12.65
CA TYR A 41 -10.42 21.77 13.14
C TYR A 41 -9.03 21.46 12.60
N ASP A 42 -8.08 21.19 13.49
CA ASP A 42 -6.72 20.74 13.12
C ASP A 42 -6.54 19.27 13.55
N PRO A 43 -6.46 18.33 12.60
CA PRO A 43 -6.28 16.92 12.93
C PRO A 43 -4.95 16.70 13.66
N GLU A 44 -4.97 15.83 14.67
CA GLU A 44 -3.75 15.45 15.41
C GLU A 44 -2.70 14.83 14.51
N TYR A 45 -3.14 14.04 13.52
CA TYR A 45 -2.24 13.33 12.61
C TYR A 45 -2.41 13.81 11.17
N ARG A 46 -1.29 14.14 10.52
CA ARG A 46 -1.24 14.39 9.08
C ARG A 46 -1.01 13.10 8.32
N ARG A 47 -1.97 12.75 7.47
CA ARG A 47 -1.86 11.60 6.58
C ARG A 47 -1.00 11.91 5.37
N TRP A 48 -0.22 10.92 5.01
CA TRP A 48 0.58 10.90 3.79
C TRP A 48 0.17 9.68 2.94
N SER A 49 0.32 9.83 1.64
CA SER A 49 0.29 8.70 0.71
C SER A 49 1.47 8.83 -0.23
N LYS A 50 2.21 7.76 -0.40
CA LYS A 50 3.39 7.73 -1.26
C LYS A 50 3.52 6.38 -1.95
N GLN A 51 4.09 6.41 -3.15
CA GLN A 51 4.49 5.18 -3.83
C GLN A 51 5.65 4.53 -3.09
N LEU A 52 5.43 3.28 -2.68
CA LEU A 52 6.45 2.35 -2.26
C LEU A 52 6.83 1.57 -3.52
N ALA A 53 8.01 1.81 -4.06
CA ALA A 53 8.38 1.30 -5.37
C ALA A 53 9.74 0.63 -5.36
N GLN A 54 9.88 -0.36 -6.23
CA GLN A 54 11.16 -0.67 -6.82
C GLN A 54 11.64 0.55 -7.65
N ARG A 55 12.93 0.68 -7.86
CA ARG A 55 13.46 1.55 -8.92
C ARG A 55 12.90 1.05 -10.25
N GLN A 56 11.94 1.76 -10.79
CA GLN A 56 11.19 1.35 -11.99
C GLN A 56 12.14 1.03 -13.17
N SER A 57 13.21 1.83 -13.34
CA SER A 57 14.22 1.59 -14.37
C SER A 57 14.98 0.24 -14.28
N LEU A 58 14.73 -0.54 -13.22
CA LEU A 58 15.33 -1.86 -13.02
C LEU A 58 14.32 -3.01 -13.21
N LEU A 59 13.10 -2.70 -13.65
CA LEU A 59 12.12 -3.74 -13.90
C LEU A 59 12.49 -4.51 -15.17
N ASP A 60 12.84 -5.77 -14.99
CA ASP A 60 13.33 -6.68 -16.02
C ASP A 60 12.56 -8.00 -15.91
N ILE A 61 11.66 -8.24 -16.86
CA ILE A 61 10.77 -9.41 -16.87
C ILE A 61 10.96 -10.16 -18.19
N PRO A 62 11.89 -11.14 -18.23
CA PRO A 62 12.13 -11.95 -19.42
C PRO A 62 10.90 -12.75 -19.84
N GLY A 63 10.80 -13.02 -21.15
CA GLY A 63 9.75 -13.86 -21.68
C GLY A 63 9.83 -15.30 -21.17
N GLY A 64 8.69 -15.88 -20.82
CA GLY A 64 8.56 -17.25 -20.34
C GLY A 64 8.91 -17.46 -18.87
N GLU A 65 9.19 -16.39 -18.10
CA GLU A 65 9.65 -16.50 -16.72
C GLU A 65 8.65 -15.94 -15.72
N ILE A 66 8.75 -16.42 -14.46
CA ILE A 66 8.15 -15.80 -13.28
C ILE A 66 9.23 -15.03 -12.55
N VAL A 67 9.02 -13.74 -12.35
CA VAL A 67 10.02 -12.84 -11.77
C VAL A 67 9.51 -12.27 -10.44
N ARG A 68 10.39 -12.23 -9.44
CA ARG A 68 10.19 -11.49 -8.20
C ARG A 68 10.93 -10.16 -8.26
N THR A 69 10.29 -9.12 -7.75
CA THR A 69 10.91 -7.80 -7.55
C THR A 69 10.71 -7.30 -6.13
N ASP A 70 11.61 -6.45 -5.66
CA ASP A 70 11.63 -5.96 -4.28
C ASP A 70 11.79 -4.43 -4.25
N GLY A 71 10.96 -3.76 -3.44
CA GLY A 71 10.98 -2.32 -3.23
C GLY A 71 11.00 -1.98 -1.74
N TYR A 72 11.65 -0.87 -1.36
CA TYR A 72 11.86 -0.54 0.05
C TYR A 72 11.57 0.93 0.34
N VAL A 73 10.94 1.19 1.50
CA VAL A 73 10.80 2.53 2.08
C VAL A 73 11.17 2.48 3.55
N TYR A 74 12.01 3.42 3.98
CA TYR A 74 12.45 3.55 5.36
C TYR A 74 11.59 4.57 6.11
N PHE A 75 11.10 4.22 7.29
CA PHE A 75 10.39 5.11 8.19
C PHE A 75 11.36 5.76 9.18
N HIS A 76 11.52 7.07 9.08
CA HIS A 76 12.40 7.84 9.98
C HIS A 76 11.76 8.18 11.33
N THR A 77 10.45 8.00 11.45
CA THR A 77 9.65 8.30 12.64
C THR A 77 8.78 7.12 13.00
N ASN A 78 8.30 7.05 14.24
CA ASN A 78 7.22 6.13 14.59
C ASN A 78 6.02 6.39 13.68
N THR A 79 5.41 5.34 13.19
CA THR A 79 4.45 5.43 12.08
C THR A 79 3.27 4.49 12.28
N THR A 80 2.08 4.95 11.94
CA THR A 80 0.90 4.10 11.70
C THR A 80 0.67 3.98 10.20
N ILE A 81 0.63 2.75 9.70
CA ILE A 81 0.31 2.47 8.30
C ILE A 81 -1.21 2.32 8.18
N THR A 82 -1.85 3.16 7.37
CA THR A 82 -3.30 3.25 7.29
C THR A 82 -3.90 2.55 6.08
N ALA A 83 -3.12 2.38 5.01
CA ALA A 83 -3.61 1.77 3.79
C ALA A 83 -2.49 1.15 2.97
N PHE A 84 -2.83 0.12 2.21
CA PHE A 84 -1.99 -0.53 1.21
C PHE A 84 -2.78 -0.73 -0.07
N GLN A 85 -2.26 -0.22 -1.18
CA GLN A 85 -2.86 -0.40 -2.51
C GLN A 85 -1.81 -0.96 -3.46
N PRO A 86 -1.86 -2.27 -3.75
CA PRO A 86 -1.01 -2.89 -4.77
C PRO A 86 -1.19 -2.25 -6.14
N HIS A 87 -0.13 -2.21 -6.95
CA HIS A 87 -0.22 -1.80 -8.33
C HIS A 87 0.81 -2.49 -9.23
N MET A 88 0.29 -3.16 -10.24
CA MET A 88 1.02 -3.80 -11.34
C MET A 88 0.18 -3.67 -12.62
N HIS A 89 0.65 -4.20 -13.75
CA HIS A 89 -0.16 -4.33 -14.96
C HIS A 89 -0.52 -5.80 -15.26
N GLY A 90 -0.60 -6.18 -16.55
CA GLY A 90 -1.16 -7.46 -16.98
C GLY A 90 -0.35 -8.70 -16.60
N LEU A 91 0.95 -8.56 -16.37
CA LEU A 91 1.80 -9.69 -15.93
C LEU A 91 1.85 -9.84 -14.41
N GLY A 92 1.36 -8.86 -13.65
CA GLY A 92 1.28 -8.91 -12.21
C GLY A 92 0.47 -10.11 -11.73
N SER A 93 0.94 -10.83 -10.73
CA SER A 93 0.25 -11.98 -10.15
C SER A 93 0.00 -11.86 -8.66
N TYR A 94 0.94 -11.29 -7.92
CA TYR A 94 0.88 -11.27 -6.46
C TYR A 94 1.76 -10.17 -5.88
N GLN A 95 1.27 -9.46 -4.85
CA GLN A 95 2.05 -8.42 -4.19
C GLN A 95 1.85 -8.46 -2.68
N CYS A 96 2.95 -8.38 -1.93
CA CYS A 96 2.97 -8.38 -0.47
C CYS A 96 3.62 -7.11 0.09
N LEU A 97 3.09 -6.66 1.21
CA LEU A 97 3.72 -5.72 2.13
C LEU A 97 4.30 -6.49 3.32
N GLU A 98 5.61 -6.39 3.50
CA GLU A 98 6.35 -6.91 4.64
C GLU A 98 6.97 -5.74 5.43
N LEU A 99 7.10 -5.89 6.74
CA LEU A 99 7.84 -4.97 7.59
C LEU A 99 9.12 -5.63 8.10
N ILE A 100 10.22 -4.88 8.03
CA ILE A 100 11.51 -5.27 8.59
C ILE A 100 11.80 -4.32 9.75
N TYR A 101 11.74 -4.85 10.97
CA TYR A 101 11.88 -4.06 12.19
C TYR A 101 13.37 -3.80 12.54
N PRO A 102 13.68 -2.64 13.13
CA PRO A 102 15.01 -2.39 13.67
C PRO A 102 15.30 -3.40 14.80
N THR A 103 16.47 -4.02 14.77
CA THR A 103 16.93 -4.97 15.77
C THR A 103 18.38 -4.66 16.16
N GLU A 104 18.75 -4.94 17.41
CA GLU A 104 20.15 -4.82 17.89
C GLU A 104 21.00 -6.05 17.52
N GLY A 105 20.36 -7.12 16.98
CA GLY A 105 21.01 -8.38 16.66
C GLY A 105 21.26 -8.61 15.16
N PRO A 106 21.99 -9.66 14.81
CA PRO A 106 22.32 -9.98 13.42
C PRO A 106 21.12 -10.50 12.59
N THR A 107 20.01 -10.82 13.24
CA THR A 107 18.82 -11.36 12.58
C THR A 107 17.73 -10.29 12.55
N ALA A 108 17.36 -9.88 11.34
CA ALA A 108 16.23 -8.98 11.16
C ALA A 108 14.91 -9.68 11.57
N LYS A 109 14.05 -8.95 12.29
CA LYS A 109 12.69 -9.39 12.53
C LYS A 109 11.83 -8.89 11.38
N THR A 110 11.19 -9.80 10.66
CA THR A 110 10.27 -9.50 9.56
C THR A 110 8.85 -9.95 9.89
N GLU A 111 7.87 -9.25 9.33
CA GLU A 111 6.45 -9.56 9.49
C GLU A 111 5.71 -9.24 8.20
N THR A 112 5.04 -10.24 7.61
CA THR A 112 4.15 -10.00 6.47
C THR A 112 2.82 -9.42 6.97
N ILE A 113 2.49 -8.24 6.50
CA ILE A 113 1.29 -7.51 6.92
C ILE A 113 0.10 -7.82 6.04
N SER A 114 0.27 -7.73 4.73
CA SER A 114 -0.79 -7.96 3.76
C SER A 114 -0.22 -8.52 2.48
N CYS A 115 -0.95 -9.44 1.88
CA CYS A 115 -0.67 -9.95 0.56
C CYS A 115 -1.95 -9.94 -0.27
N ALA A 116 -1.84 -9.64 -1.54
CA ALA A 116 -2.96 -9.62 -2.47
C ALA A 116 -2.60 -10.38 -3.75
N HIS A 117 -3.50 -11.27 -4.19
CA HIS A 117 -3.52 -11.68 -5.58
C HIS A 117 -3.91 -10.49 -6.42
N TRP A 118 -3.16 -10.24 -7.49
CA TRP A 118 -3.41 -9.11 -8.35
C TRP A 118 -4.48 -9.45 -9.41
N ASP A 119 -5.42 -8.53 -9.57
CA ASP A 119 -6.36 -8.54 -10.69
C ASP A 119 -6.26 -7.17 -11.40
N TYR A 120 -5.79 -7.19 -12.62
CA TYR A 120 -5.62 -5.98 -13.43
C TYR A 120 -6.92 -5.18 -13.61
N ASN A 121 -8.07 -5.84 -13.57
CA ASN A 121 -9.38 -5.19 -13.72
C ASN A 121 -9.96 -4.67 -12.40
N TRP A 122 -9.30 -4.94 -11.25
CA TRP A 122 -9.83 -4.61 -9.92
C TRP A 122 -8.75 -4.07 -8.99
N HIS A 123 -8.48 -2.79 -9.09
CA HIS A 123 -7.48 -2.10 -8.25
C HIS A 123 -8.06 -1.75 -6.87
N THR A 124 -7.77 -2.56 -5.89
CA THR A 124 -8.32 -2.42 -4.54
C THR A 124 -7.37 -1.66 -3.61
N ILE A 125 -7.92 -0.73 -2.82
CA ILE A 125 -7.24 -0.11 -1.69
C ILE A 125 -7.67 -0.86 -0.42
N TYR A 126 -6.71 -1.44 0.30
CA TYR A 126 -6.93 -2.07 1.60
C TYR A 126 -6.68 -1.03 2.69
N ASN A 127 -7.77 -0.51 3.27
CA ASN A 127 -7.69 0.38 4.43
C ASN A 127 -7.70 -0.46 5.71
N TYR A 128 -6.72 -0.24 6.58
CA TYR A 128 -6.67 -0.91 7.87
C TYR A 128 -7.61 -0.20 8.85
N ALA A 129 -8.36 -0.98 9.64
CA ALA A 129 -9.14 -0.43 10.74
C ALA A 129 -8.20 0.12 11.83
N ASP A 130 -8.62 1.18 12.52
CA ASP A 130 -7.77 1.96 13.42
C ASP A 130 -7.14 1.14 14.57
N ASP A 131 -7.83 0.10 15.02
CA ASP A 131 -7.39 -0.76 16.12
C ASP A 131 -6.42 -1.87 15.69
N VAL A 132 -6.31 -2.16 14.38
CA VAL A 132 -5.43 -3.19 13.80
C VAL A 132 -4.41 -2.65 12.81
N ALA A 133 -4.51 -1.37 12.44
CA ALA A 133 -3.54 -0.72 11.55
C ALA A 133 -2.11 -0.92 12.07
N PRO A 134 -1.14 -1.36 11.25
CA PRO A 134 0.23 -1.59 11.72
C PRO A 134 0.83 -0.32 12.31
N ILE A 135 1.34 -0.42 13.55
CA ILE A 135 2.15 0.63 14.20
C ILE A 135 3.58 0.15 14.31
N VAL A 136 4.50 0.97 13.86
CA VAL A 136 5.92 0.60 13.75
C VAL A 136 6.82 1.65 14.35
N PRO A 137 7.92 1.25 15.02
CA PRO A 137 8.91 2.19 15.51
C PRO A 137 9.72 2.83 14.38
N ALA A 138 10.31 3.98 14.64
CA ALA A 138 11.31 4.58 13.79
C ALA A 138 12.43 3.56 13.48
N GLY A 139 12.93 3.57 12.25
CA GLY A 139 13.92 2.60 11.79
C GLY A 139 13.32 1.37 11.08
N THR A 140 12.00 1.20 11.09
CA THR A 140 11.34 0.13 10.34
C THR A 140 11.43 0.38 8.84
N VAL A 141 11.62 -0.69 8.07
CA VAL A 141 11.59 -0.67 6.60
C VAL A 141 10.31 -1.36 6.13
N ALA A 142 9.51 -0.67 5.31
CA ALA A 142 8.47 -1.31 4.54
C ALA A 142 9.08 -1.93 3.28
N HIS A 143 8.83 -3.20 3.07
CA HIS A 143 9.34 -4.00 1.98
C HIS A 143 8.18 -4.45 1.10
N LEU A 144 8.19 -4.03 -0.16
CA LEU A 144 7.25 -4.45 -1.17
C LEU A 144 7.83 -5.62 -1.96
N ILE A 145 7.11 -6.71 -2.01
CA ILE A 145 7.46 -7.91 -2.79
C ILE A 145 6.43 -8.06 -3.89
N SER A 146 6.85 -8.09 -5.15
CA SER A 146 5.96 -8.24 -6.29
C SER A 146 6.38 -9.44 -7.13
N TYR A 147 5.40 -10.18 -7.64
CA TYR A 147 5.62 -11.30 -8.55
C TYR A 147 4.92 -11.04 -9.88
N PHE A 148 5.63 -11.29 -10.95
CA PHE A 148 5.17 -11.17 -12.33
C PHE A 148 5.25 -12.53 -13.01
N ASP A 149 4.19 -12.90 -13.74
CA ASP A 149 4.12 -14.13 -14.52
C ASP A 149 4.10 -13.78 -16.02
N ASN A 150 5.28 -13.85 -16.66
CA ASN A 150 5.42 -13.65 -18.10
C ASN A 150 5.41 -14.99 -18.86
N THR A 151 4.75 -16.00 -18.31
CA THR A 151 4.62 -17.30 -18.99
C THR A 151 3.37 -17.38 -19.86
N ALA A 152 3.32 -18.39 -20.72
CA ALA A 152 2.15 -18.65 -21.56
C ALA A 152 0.91 -19.13 -20.76
N SER A 153 1.05 -19.46 -19.47
CA SER A 153 -0.05 -19.83 -18.60
C SER A 153 -0.80 -18.63 -18.02
N ASN A 154 -0.22 -17.42 -18.07
CA ASN A 154 -0.90 -16.20 -17.64
C ASN A 154 -1.89 -15.74 -18.73
N PRO A 155 -3.22 -15.76 -18.48
CA PRO A 155 -4.21 -15.35 -19.46
C PRO A 155 -4.18 -13.84 -19.77
N GLY A 156 -3.56 -13.02 -18.90
CA GLY A 156 -3.36 -11.59 -19.11
C GLY A 156 -2.15 -11.25 -20.01
N ASN A 157 -1.31 -12.25 -20.34
CA ASN A 157 -0.09 -12.04 -21.11
C ASN A 157 -0.38 -12.06 -22.61
N PRO A 158 -0.17 -10.96 -23.35
CA PRO A 158 -0.42 -10.92 -24.78
C PRO A 158 0.58 -11.74 -25.61
N ASP A 159 1.83 -11.87 -25.18
CA ASP A 159 2.87 -12.68 -25.84
C ASP A 159 4.01 -13.04 -24.88
N ALA A 160 3.99 -14.25 -24.37
CA ALA A 160 4.97 -14.78 -23.42
C ALA A 160 6.42 -14.92 -23.97
N ARG A 161 6.65 -14.66 -25.24
CA ARG A 161 7.98 -14.67 -25.84
C ARG A 161 8.70 -13.34 -25.70
N ASN A 162 7.98 -12.27 -25.40
CA ASN A 162 8.51 -10.92 -25.32
C ASN A 162 9.00 -10.59 -23.91
N TRP A 163 10.11 -9.89 -23.86
CA TRP A 163 10.55 -9.19 -22.67
C TRP A 163 9.63 -8.02 -22.37
N THR A 164 9.41 -7.74 -21.07
CA THR A 164 8.62 -6.58 -20.59
C THR A 164 9.40 -5.83 -19.52
N GLY A 165 9.36 -4.51 -19.56
CA GLY A 165 9.98 -3.61 -18.59
C GLY A 165 9.03 -2.52 -18.13
N ASP A 166 9.59 -1.51 -17.43
CA ASP A 166 8.82 -0.38 -16.90
C ASP A 166 8.20 0.47 -18.02
N GLY A 167 6.95 0.88 -17.81
CA GLY A 167 6.27 1.83 -18.67
C GLY A 167 4.81 2.07 -18.30
N GLY A 168 4.20 3.07 -18.92
CA GLY A 168 2.83 3.52 -18.64
C GLY A 168 1.76 2.90 -19.52
N ARG A 169 2.12 2.08 -20.51
CA ARG A 169 1.13 1.41 -21.38
C ARG A 169 0.63 0.13 -20.73
N THR A 170 -0.53 -0.35 -21.11
CA THR A 170 -1.10 -1.62 -20.63
C THR A 170 -0.18 -2.83 -20.84
N ILE A 171 0.63 -2.80 -21.91
CA ILE A 171 1.58 -3.86 -22.26
C ILE A 171 2.95 -3.72 -21.60
N ASP A 172 3.25 -2.57 -21.02
CA ASP A 172 4.41 -2.37 -20.14
C ASP A 172 4.05 -2.84 -18.72
N GLU A 173 4.98 -2.81 -17.79
CA GLU A 173 4.73 -3.17 -16.41
C GLU A 173 5.12 -2.06 -15.43
N MET A 174 4.50 -2.11 -14.25
CA MET A 174 4.86 -1.28 -13.12
C MET A 174 4.99 -2.16 -11.87
N SER A 175 5.93 -1.81 -11.00
CA SER A 175 6.13 -2.49 -9.71
C SER A 175 6.12 -1.47 -8.60
N PHE A 176 4.94 -1.13 -8.08
CA PHE A 176 4.82 -0.28 -6.91
C PHE A 176 3.53 -0.56 -6.12
N ALA A 177 3.43 0.03 -4.94
CA ALA A 177 2.19 0.14 -4.20
C ALA A 177 2.03 1.57 -3.66
N TRP A 178 0.80 2.01 -3.49
CA TRP A 178 0.53 3.19 -2.68
C TRP A 178 0.42 2.77 -1.21
N LEU A 179 1.21 3.42 -0.37
CA LEU A 179 1.18 3.23 1.07
C LEU A 179 0.67 4.50 1.72
N GLY A 180 -0.40 4.38 2.51
CA GLY A 180 -0.94 5.45 3.34
C GLY A 180 -0.39 5.33 4.76
N TRP A 181 0.01 6.46 5.38
CA TRP A 181 0.48 6.47 6.77
C TRP A 181 0.40 7.86 7.40
N TYR A 182 0.60 7.91 8.73
CA TYR A 182 0.93 9.12 9.46
C TYR A 182 2.05 8.86 10.47
N SER A 183 2.82 9.92 10.76
CA SER A 183 3.90 9.88 11.75
C SER A 183 3.38 10.19 13.15
N MET A 184 4.03 9.64 14.16
CA MET A 184 3.75 9.85 15.58
C MET A 184 4.99 10.33 16.32
N THR A 185 4.81 11.11 17.38
CA THR A 185 5.87 11.33 18.38
C THR A 185 6.09 10.07 19.20
N ASP A 186 7.17 10.05 20.01
CA ASP A 186 7.45 8.90 20.89
C ASP A 186 6.34 8.73 21.93
N GLU A 187 5.79 9.84 22.48
CA GLU A 187 4.70 9.82 23.43
C GLU A 187 3.42 9.26 22.81
N GLN A 188 3.06 9.70 21.60
CA GLN A 188 1.89 9.20 20.87
C GLN A 188 2.03 7.72 20.56
N TYR A 189 3.21 7.29 20.15
CA TYR A 189 3.50 5.88 19.84
C TYR A 189 3.35 4.99 21.08
N LEU A 190 3.92 5.39 22.21
CA LEU A 190 3.82 4.63 23.47
C LEU A 190 2.40 4.59 23.99
N ALA A 191 1.66 5.70 23.92
CA ALA A 191 0.26 5.78 24.30
C ALA A 191 -0.61 4.85 23.45
N GLU A 192 -0.38 4.78 22.15
CA GLU A 192 -1.10 3.91 21.23
C GLU A 192 -0.79 2.42 21.46
N LEU A 193 0.46 2.08 21.75
CA LEU A 193 0.83 0.72 22.17
C LEU A 193 0.08 0.28 23.42
N GLU A 194 0.01 1.15 24.45
CA GLU A 194 -0.70 0.83 25.69
C GLU A 194 -2.22 0.76 25.48
N ARG A 195 -2.79 1.66 24.67
CA ARG A 195 -4.21 1.61 24.31
C ARG A 195 -4.56 0.25 23.66
N ARG A 196 -3.78 -0.22 22.70
CA ARG A 196 -4.02 -1.50 22.02
C ARG A 196 -3.82 -2.70 22.92
N LYS A 197 -2.86 -2.64 23.83
CA LYS A 197 -2.67 -3.68 24.84
C LYS A 197 -3.91 -3.81 25.74
N ASN A 198 -4.49 -2.67 26.16
CA ASN A 198 -5.67 -2.64 26.99
C ASN A 198 -6.91 -3.16 26.24
N LEU A 199 -7.09 -2.83 24.98
CA LEU A 199 -8.15 -3.39 24.13
C LEU A 199 -8.06 -4.93 24.06
N ARG A 200 -6.88 -5.48 23.78
CA ARG A 200 -6.65 -6.92 23.72
C ARG A 200 -6.95 -7.60 25.07
N ASN A 201 -6.56 -7.00 26.17
CA ASN A 201 -6.84 -7.53 27.51
C ASN A 201 -8.34 -7.51 27.83
N GLY A 202 -9.06 -6.44 27.43
CA GLY A 202 -10.51 -6.35 27.57
C GLY A 202 -11.25 -7.43 26.80
N VAL A 203 -10.91 -7.63 25.52
CA VAL A 203 -11.49 -8.70 24.69
C VAL A 203 -11.23 -10.09 25.26
N ASN A 204 -10.02 -10.36 25.75
CA ASN A 204 -9.69 -11.66 26.36
C ASN A 204 -10.51 -11.91 27.64
N THR A 205 -10.82 -10.87 28.41
CA THR A 205 -11.65 -10.96 29.60
C THR A 205 -13.12 -11.27 29.25
N GLU A 206 -13.64 -10.65 28.19
CA GLU A 206 -15.01 -10.91 27.71
C GLU A 206 -15.15 -12.34 27.15
N ILE A 207 -14.18 -12.80 26.35
CA ILE A 207 -14.18 -14.18 25.83
C ILE A 207 -14.14 -15.21 26.97
N ALA A 208 -13.33 -14.98 27.99
CA ALA A 208 -13.24 -15.85 29.15
C ALA A 208 -14.55 -15.88 29.97
N ALA A 209 -15.30 -14.78 30.01
CA ALA A 209 -16.60 -14.70 30.68
C ALA A 209 -17.74 -15.42 29.93
N ILE A 210 -17.67 -15.48 28.60
CA ILE A 210 -18.68 -16.17 27.77
C ILE A 210 -18.45 -17.69 27.76
N GLY A 211 -17.23 -18.14 28.04
CA GLY A 211 -16.85 -19.57 28.05
C GLY A 211 -17.09 -20.29 29.37
N GLN A 212 -17.73 -19.66 30.37
CA GLN A 212 -18.15 -20.23 31.64
C GLN A 212 -19.68 -20.43 31.65
#